data_17c20e83ea916774f2e92ac84715eb23
#
_entry.id   17c20e83ea916774f2e92ac84715eb23
#
_cell.length_a   1.000
_cell.length_b   1.000
_cell.length_c   1.000
_cell.angle_alpha   90.00
_cell.angle_beta   90.00
_cell.angle_gamma   90.00
#
_symmetry.space_group_name_H-M   'P 1'
#
loop_
_entity.id
_entity.type
_entity.pdbx_description
1 polymer ?
#
loop_
_entity_poly.entity_id
_entity_poly.type
_entity_poly.pdbx_seq_one_letter_code
_entity_poly.pdbx_strand_id
1 'polypeptide(L)'
;MNDVLETIKSRRSIRKYKSDMVPQDKLEKIIEAGTYAATGMGKQSPIIVAVTNKELRDKLSAMNAKIMGVNSDPFYGAPVVLIVLADKSRPTYLYDGSLVMGNLMLEAEAQGVGSCWIHRAKEEFESEEGKEILKSLGIEGDYEGIGHCVLGYADGPEPKASPRKDSYVYYVK
;
A
#
# COMPACT_ATOMS: atom_id res chain seq x y z
N MET A 1 20.34 -8.87 10.44
CA MET A 1 19.25 -7.94 10.84
C MET A 1 19.53 -6.64 10.10
N ASN A 2 18.68 -6.28 9.13
CA ASN A 2 18.89 -4.99 8.46
C ASN A 2 18.64 -3.86 9.47
N ASP A 3 19.56 -2.90 9.51
CA ASP A 3 19.34 -1.68 10.27
C ASP A 3 18.09 -0.96 9.71
N VAL A 4 17.20 -0.53 10.59
CA VAL A 4 15.97 0.18 10.23
C VAL A 4 16.26 1.38 9.32
N LEU A 5 17.30 2.14 9.63
CA LEU A 5 17.71 3.29 8.83
C LEU A 5 18.15 2.88 7.42
N GLU A 6 18.87 1.78 7.29
CA GLU A 6 19.30 1.29 5.97
C GLU A 6 18.10 0.80 5.14
N THR A 7 17.12 0.10 5.74
CA THR A 7 15.87 -0.28 5.08
C THR A 7 15.09 0.95 4.59
N ILE A 8 15.00 1.99 5.42
CA ILE A 8 14.35 3.27 5.03
C ILE A 8 15.08 3.91 3.84
N LYS A 9 16.40 3.87 3.82
CA LYS A 9 17.22 4.47 2.75
C LYS A 9 17.21 3.65 1.47
N SER A 10 17.20 2.32 1.55
CA SER A 10 17.21 1.41 0.38
C SER A 10 15.86 1.32 -0.32
N ARG A 11 14.75 1.34 0.42
CA ARG A 11 13.41 1.17 -0.14
C ARG A 11 13.14 2.07 -1.35
N ARG A 12 12.65 1.45 -2.43
CA ARG A 12 12.25 2.16 -3.67
C ARG A 12 10.83 1.81 -4.08
N SER A 13 10.18 2.72 -4.80
CA SER A 13 8.90 2.44 -5.46
C SER A 13 9.16 1.71 -6.77
N ILE A 14 8.84 0.42 -6.81
CA ILE A 14 9.00 -0.44 -7.97
C ILE A 14 7.78 -0.27 -8.88
N ARG A 15 8.02 -0.11 -10.19
CA ARG A 15 6.98 0.14 -11.20
C ARG A 15 7.05 -0.81 -12.40
N LYS A 16 7.63 -1.99 -12.20
CA LYS A 16 7.60 -3.12 -13.12
C LYS A 16 7.87 -4.38 -12.33
N TYR A 17 7.00 -5.36 -12.42
CA TYR A 17 7.05 -6.56 -11.61
C TYR A 17 7.06 -7.82 -12.45
N LYS A 18 7.73 -8.85 -11.95
CA LYS A 18 7.62 -10.23 -12.41
C LYS A 18 6.26 -10.80 -11.98
N SER A 19 5.85 -11.89 -12.65
CA SER A 19 4.61 -12.61 -12.32
C SER A 19 4.71 -13.53 -11.10
N ASP A 20 5.90 -13.68 -10.54
CA ASP A 20 6.13 -14.55 -9.39
C ASP A 20 5.38 -14.06 -8.16
N MET A 21 4.61 -14.96 -7.55
CA MET A 21 3.85 -14.65 -6.34
C MET A 21 4.77 -14.41 -5.14
N VAL A 22 4.37 -13.51 -4.27
CA VAL A 22 5.03 -13.31 -2.98
C VAL A 22 4.69 -14.51 -2.07
N PRO A 23 5.69 -15.22 -1.50
CA PRO A 23 5.45 -16.31 -0.57
C PRO A 23 4.61 -15.89 0.64
N GLN A 24 3.76 -16.79 1.10
CA GLN A 24 2.81 -16.50 2.17
C GLN A 24 3.49 -16.03 3.47
N ASP A 25 4.60 -16.64 3.85
CA ASP A 25 5.37 -16.28 5.05
C ASP A 25 5.93 -14.85 5.00
N LYS A 26 6.33 -14.38 3.82
CA LYS A 26 6.75 -12.98 3.60
C LYS A 26 5.55 -12.04 3.63
N LEU A 27 4.46 -12.43 2.97
CA LEU A 27 3.24 -11.62 2.92
C LEU A 27 2.67 -11.39 4.32
N GLU A 28 2.64 -12.42 5.16
CA GLU A 28 2.18 -12.34 6.54
C GLU A 28 3.02 -11.37 7.37
N LYS A 29 4.35 -11.41 7.26
CA LYS A 29 5.23 -10.45 7.95
C LYS A 29 5.00 -9.02 7.50
N ILE A 30 4.81 -8.81 6.19
CA ILE A 30 4.50 -7.48 5.64
C ILE A 30 3.18 -6.96 6.21
N ILE A 31 2.14 -7.78 6.22
CA ILE A 31 0.83 -7.44 6.78
C ILE A 31 0.95 -7.16 8.28
N GLU A 32 1.63 -8.03 9.02
CA GLU A 32 1.87 -7.86 10.46
C GLU A 32 2.51 -6.50 10.75
N ALA A 33 3.57 -6.12 10.05
CA ALA A 33 4.22 -4.81 10.22
C ALA A 33 3.24 -3.63 10.01
N GLY A 34 2.31 -3.75 9.06
CA GLY A 34 1.24 -2.79 8.85
C GLY A 34 0.35 -2.63 10.09
N THR A 35 0.00 -3.74 10.75
CA THR A 35 -0.88 -3.73 11.93
C THR A 35 -0.25 -3.06 13.16
N TYR A 36 1.08 -2.93 13.20
CA TYR A 36 1.82 -2.27 14.27
C TYR A 36 2.08 -0.77 14.00
N ALA A 37 1.53 -0.19 12.95
CA ALA A 37 1.62 1.24 12.72
C ALA A 37 0.96 2.02 13.87
N ALA A 38 1.56 3.14 14.24
CA ALA A 38 0.97 4.03 15.24
C ALA A 38 -0.36 4.60 14.75
N THR A 39 -1.35 4.69 15.64
CA THR A 39 -2.66 5.25 15.34
C THR A 39 -3.08 6.25 16.41
N GLY A 40 -3.91 7.20 16.05
CA GLY A 40 -4.41 8.20 16.99
C GLY A 40 -5.06 7.55 18.21
N MET A 41 -4.51 7.80 19.40
CA MET A 41 -4.96 7.22 20.68
C MET A 41 -5.01 5.68 20.71
N GLY A 42 -4.26 4.99 19.85
CA GLY A 42 -4.28 3.54 19.72
C GLY A 42 -5.61 2.98 19.21
N LYS A 43 -6.41 3.75 18.48
CA LYS A 43 -7.78 3.36 18.08
C LYS A 43 -7.84 2.46 16.84
N GLN A 44 -6.70 2.20 16.18
CA GLN A 44 -6.57 1.23 15.09
C GLN A 44 -7.65 1.40 14.02
N SER A 45 -7.82 2.64 13.53
CA SER A 45 -8.81 2.96 12.49
C SER A 45 -8.57 2.26 11.14
N PRO A 46 -7.32 1.91 10.73
CA PRO A 46 -7.08 1.26 9.46
C PRO A 46 -7.42 -0.24 9.48
N ILE A 47 -7.79 -0.74 8.30
CA ILE A 47 -7.87 -2.16 7.96
C ILE A 47 -7.04 -2.44 6.71
N ILE A 48 -6.62 -3.68 6.55
CA ILE A 48 -5.84 -4.15 5.39
C ILE A 48 -6.63 -5.28 4.71
N VAL A 49 -6.90 -5.14 3.42
CA VAL A 49 -7.46 -6.21 2.60
C VAL A 49 -6.36 -6.76 1.71
N ALA A 50 -5.98 -8.02 1.94
CA ALA A 50 -4.93 -8.69 1.17
C ALA A 50 -5.55 -9.39 -0.06
N VAL A 51 -5.15 -8.96 -1.24
CA VAL A 51 -5.64 -9.48 -2.52
C VAL A 51 -4.52 -10.24 -3.22
N THR A 52 -4.63 -11.56 -3.22
CA THR A 52 -3.78 -12.50 -3.98
C THR A 52 -4.56 -13.17 -5.11
N ASN A 53 -5.88 -13.01 -5.13
CA ASN A 53 -6.75 -13.49 -6.19
C ASN A 53 -6.57 -12.61 -7.43
N LYS A 54 -6.19 -13.25 -8.55
CA LYS A 54 -5.89 -12.55 -9.80
C LYS A 54 -7.10 -11.81 -10.37
N GLU A 55 -8.29 -12.39 -10.30
CA GLU A 55 -9.50 -11.82 -10.85
C GLU A 55 -9.86 -10.51 -10.13
N LEU A 56 -9.85 -10.51 -8.79
CA LEU A 56 -10.10 -9.30 -8.01
C LEU A 56 -8.99 -8.26 -8.20
N ARG A 57 -7.73 -8.70 -8.26
CA ARG A 57 -6.58 -7.81 -8.55
C ARG A 57 -6.77 -7.09 -9.88
N ASP A 58 -7.14 -7.81 -10.94
CA ASP A 58 -7.32 -7.26 -12.27
C ASP A 58 -8.54 -6.32 -12.34
N LYS A 59 -9.61 -6.66 -11.61
CA LYS A 59 -10.79 -5.79 -11.46
C LYS A 59 -10.43 -4.46 -10.79
N LEU A 60 -9.70 -4.48 -9.69
CA LEU A 60 -9.23 -3.27 -9.00
C LEU A 60 -8.32 -2.43 -9.89
N SER A 61 -7.41 -3.07 -10.65
CA SER A 61 -6.57 -2.38 -11.62
C SER A 61 -7.39 -1.67 -12.69
N ALA A 62 -8.41 -2.34 -13.22
CA ALA A 62 -9.31 -1.75 -14.23
C ALA A 62 -10.09 -0.55 -13.67
N MET A 63 -10.60 -0.64 -12.44
CA MET A 63 -11.26 0.46 -11.74
C MET A 63 -10.31 1.65 -11.58
N ASN A 64 -9.09 1.41 -11.12
CA ASN A 64 -8.05 2.41 -10.95
C ASN A 64 -7.66 3.08 -12.27
N ALA A 65 -7.46 2.29 -13.33
CA ALA A 65 -7.16 2.77 -14.67
C ALA A 65 -8.28 3.67 -15.24
N LYS A 66 -9.54 3.29 -15.02
CA LYS A 66 -10.71 4.07 -15.42
C LYS A 66 -10.74 5.44 -14.73
N ILE A 67 -10.49 5.50 -13.43
CA ILE A 67 -10.41 6.75 -12.67
C ILE A 67 -9.25 7.61 -13.17
N MET A 68 -8.11 7.00 -13.46
CA MET A 68 -6.93 7.67 -14.00
C MET A 68 -7.10 8.15 -15.44
N GLY A 69 -8.06 7.59 -16.19
CA GLY A 69 -8.25 7.88 -17.61
C GLY A 69 -7.19 7.25 -18.53
N VAL A 70 -6.69 6.06 -18.16
CA VAL A 70 -5.66 5.33 -18.95
C VAL A 70 -6.11 3.91 -19.27
N ASN A 71 -5.45 3.28 -20.25
CA ASN A 71 -5.68 1.89 -20.64
C ASN A 71 -4.56 0.94 -20.17
N SER A 72 -3.58 1.44 -19.41
CA SER A 72 -2.49 0.64 -18.84
C SER A 72 -2.87 0.11 -17.46
N ASP A 73 -2.12 -0.90 -16.96
CA ASP A 73 -2.25 -1.41 -15.60
C ASP A 73 -1.55 -0.47 -14.59
N PRO A 74 -2.29 0.28 -13.75
CA PRO A 74 -1.70 1.16 -12.75
C PRO A 74 -0.96 0.40 -11.63
N PHE A 75 -1.15 -0.92 -11.53
CA PHE A 75 -0.46 -1.78 -10.56
C PHE A 75 0.84 -2.38 -11.12
N TYR A 76 1.24 -1.97 -12.35
CA TYR A 76 2.53 -2.31 -12.98
C TYR A 76 2.82 -3.81 -13.09
N GLY A 77 1.80 -4.65 -13.17
CA GLY A 77 1.94 -6.11 -13.22
C GLY A 77 2.19 -6.77 -11.86
N ALA A 78 2.15 -6.04 -10.76
CA ALA A 78 2.31 -6.62 -9.44
C ALA A 78 1.24 -7.68 -9.15
N PRO A 79 1.62 -8.89 -8.69
CA PRO A 79 0.68 -9.98 -8.49
C PRO A 79 -0.14 -9.88 -7.20
N VAL A 80 0.32 -9.09 -6.23
CA VAL A 80 -0.33 -8.93 -4.91
C VAL A 80 -0.65 -7.46 -4.66
N VAL A 81 -1.81 -7.21 -4.06
CA VAL A 81 -2.26 -5.87 -3.68
C VAL A 81 -2.75 -5.89 -2.24
N LEU A 82 -2.18 -5.05 -1.39
CA LEU A 82 -2.72 -4.78 -0.06
C LEU A 82 -3.48 -3.45 -0.11
N ILE A 83 -4.80 -3.51 0.06
CA ILE A 83 -5.65 -2.32 0.11
C ILE A 83 -5.67 -1.83 1.56
N VAL A 84 -5.28 -0.60 1.79
CA VAL A 84 -5.43 0.06 3.09
C VAL A 84 -6.64 0.96 3.04
N LEU A 85 -7.58 0.72 3.96
CA LEU A 85 -8.74 1.57 4.19
C LEU A 85 -8.71 2.02 5.66
N ALA A 86 -9.39 3.11 5.98
CA ALA A 86 -9.46 3.59 7.36
C ALA A 86 -10.85 4.14 7.71
N ASP A 87 -11.29 3.88 8.94
CA ASP A 87 -12.57 4.29 9.49
C ASP A 87 -12.62 5.82 9.67
N LYS A 88 -13.48 6.48 8.89
CA LYS A 88 -13.67 7.93 8.86
C LYS A 88 -14.24 8.50 10.15
N SER A 89 -14.78 7.67 11.05
CA SER A 89 -15.23 8.13 12.36
C SER A 89 -14.08 8.62 13.25
N ARG A 90 -12.83 8.33 12.88
CA ARG A 90 -11.63 8.76 13.61
C ARG A 90 -10.99 9.96 12.93
N PRO A 91 -10.74 11.07 13.63
CA PRO A 91 -10.20 12.31 13.03
C PRO A 91 -8.79 12.12 12.44
N THR A 92 -8.06 11.11 12.86
CA THR A 92 -6.69 10.80 12.41
C THR A 92 -6.62 9.74 11.30
N TYR A 93 -7.74 9.27 10.78
CA TYR A 93 -7.81 8.10 9.91
C TYR A 93 -6.88 8.16 8.68
N LEU A 94 -6.74 9.32 8.05
CA LEU A 94 -5.84 9.51 6.90
C LEU A 94 -4.37 9.33 7.30
N TYR A 95 -3.98 9.87 8.44
CA TYR A 95 -2.62 9.74 8.98
C TYR A 95 -2.33 8.31 9.42
N ASP A 96 -3.28 7.70 10.14
CA ASP A 96 -3.19 6.33 10.61
C ASP A 96 -2.99 5.37 9.43
N GLY A 97 -3.81 5.47 8.39
CA GLY A 97 -3.70 4.65 7.19
C GLY A 97 -2.41 4.92 6.40
N SER A 98 -1.93 6.16 6.39
CA SER A 98 -0.65 6.51 5.74
C SER A 98 0.54 5.88 6.46
N LEU A 99 0.51 5.79 7.79
CA LEU A 99 1.54 5.09 8.57
C LEU A 99 1.51 3.59 8.32
N VAL A 100 0.33 2.98 8.19
CA VAL A 100 0.19 1.57 7.79
C VAL A 100 0.85 1.35 6.43
N MET A 101 0.57 2.17 5.42
CA MET A 101 1.21 2.10 4.11
C MET A 101 2.74 2.19 4.21
N GLY A 102 3.25 3.08 5.05
CA GLY A 102 4.68 3.22 5.31
C GLY A 102 5.30 1.93 5.84
N ASN A 103 4.70 1.35 6.89
CA ASN A 103 5.17 0.10 7.49
C ASN A 103 5.14 -1.07 6.51
N LEU A 104 4.05 -1.22 5.73
CA LEU A 104 3.94 -2.25 4.69
C LEU A 104 5.10 -2.19 3.69
N MET A 105 5.41 -0.98 3.20
CA MET A 105 6.47 -0.79 2.22
C MET A 105 7.88 -1.00 2.82
N LEU A 106 8.09 -0.66 4.08
CA LEU A 106 9.37 -0.88 4.77
C LEU A 106 9.61 -2.36 5.02
N GLU A 107 8.61 -3.08 5.52
CA GLU A 107 8.76 -4.53 5.72
C GLU A 107 8.87 -5.28 4.40
N ALA A 108 8.16 -4.85 3.35
CA ALA A 108 8.36 -5.42 2.01
C ALA A 108 9.84 -5.34 1.58
N GLU A 109 10.47 -4.18 1.73
CA GLU A 109 11.91 -3.99 1.48
C GLU A 109 12.76 -4.94 2.33
N ALA A 110 12.50 -5.05 3.63
CA ALA A 110 13.23 -5.94 4.54
C ALA A 110 13.10 -7.41 4.15
N GLN A 111 11.96 -7.83 3.55
CA GLN A 111 11.73 -9.18 3.02
C GLN A 111 12.26 -9.38 1.59
N GLY A 112 12.89 -8.38 0.97
CA GLY A 112 13.34 -8.42 -0.42
C GLY A 112 12.19 -8.46 -1.43
N VAL A 113 11.06 -7.84 -1.09
CA VAL A 113 9.86 -7.69 -1.94
C VAL A 113 9.73 -6.25 -2.35
N GLY A 114 9.60 -6.01 -3.66
CA GLY A 114 9.35 -4.68 -4.20
C GLY A 114 7.94 -4.20 -3.87
N SER A 115 7.80 -2.90 -3.61
CA SER A 115 6.51 -2.29 -3.31
C SER A 115 6.34 -0.93 -3.98
N CYS A 116 5.08 -0.51 -4.13
CA CYS A 116 4.75 0.86 -4.54
C CYS A 116 3.38 1.25 -3.97
N TRP A 117 3.25 2.51 -3.53
CA TRP A 117 1.95 3.08 -3.20
C TRP A 117 1.24 3.50 -4.49
N ILE A 118 0.08 2.93 -4.76
CA ILE A 118 -0.81 3.35 -5.84
C ILE A 118 -1.97 4.14 -5.25
N HIS A 119 -2.19 5.30 -5.81
CA HIS A 119 -3.24 6.23 -5.37
C HIS A 119 -4.63 5.82 -5.89
N ARG A 120 -5.67 6.60 -5.60
CA ARG A 120 -7.06 6.47 -6.08
C ARG A 120 -7.90 5.39 -5.38
N ALA A 121 -7.39 4.74 -4.32
CA ALA A 121 -8.22 3.85 -3.50
C ALA A 121 -9.45 4.56 -2.93
N LYS A 122 -9.36 5.85 -2.64
CA LYS A 122 -10.49 6.67 -2.19
C LYS A 122 -11.62 6.62 -3.20
N GLU A 123 -11.36 7.03 -4.43
CA GLU A 123 -12.35 7.11 -5.51
C GLU A 123 -12.89 5.73 -5.87
N GLU A 124 -12.04 4.69 -5.82
CA GLU A 124 -12.46 3.31 -6.06
C GLU A 124 -13.52 2.87 -5.04
N PHE A 125 -13.25 3.06 -3.75
CA PHE A 125 -14.14 2.59 -2.69
C PHE A 125 -15.27 3.55 -2.32
N GLU A 126 -15.27 4.76 -2.86
CA GLU A 126 -16.44 5.66 -2.91
C GLU A 126 -17.45 5.26 -4.01
N SER A 127 -17.00 4.52 -5.04
CA SER A 127 -17.88 4.02 -6.10
C SER A 127 -18.82 2.92 -5.62
N GLU A 128 -19.96 2.73 -6.31
CA GLU A 128 -20.88 1.63 -6.00
C GLU A 128 -20.20 0.26 -6.13
N GLU A 129 -19.35 0.09 -7.15
CA GLU A 129 -18.59 -1.15 -7.36
C GLU A 129 -17.60 -1.43 -6.22
N GLY A 130 -16.92 -0.42 -5.72
CA GLY A 130 -16.03 -0.54 -4.56
C GLY A 130 -16.79 -0.88 -3.29
N LYS A 131 -17.94 -0.26 -3.05
CA LYS A 131 -18.83 -0.58 -1.92
C LYS A 131 -19.35 -2.02 -1.97
N GLU A 132 -19.70 -2.51 -3.16
CA GLU A 132 -20.11 -3.91 -3.35
C GLU A 132 -18.97 -4.89 -3.02
N ILE A 133 -17.72 -4.55 -3.39
CA ILE A 133 -16.54 -5.34 -3.02
C ILE A 133 -16.41 -5.41 -1.49
N LEU A 134 -16.46 -4.28 -0.78
CA LEU A 134 -16.36 -4.26 0.69
C LEU A 134 -17.49 -5.07 1.33
N LYS A 135 -18.71 -4.91 0.85
CA LYS A 135 -19.86 -5.66 1.33
C LYS A 135 -19.69 -7.17 1.12
N SER A 136 -19.16 -7.59 -0.02
CA SER A 136 -18.92 -9.01 -0.32
C SER A 136 -17.87 -9.64 0.62
N LEU A 137 -16.97 -8.82 1.17
CA LEU A 137 -15.96 -9.22 2.14
C LEU A 137 -16.46 -9.14 3.60
N GLY A 138 -17.71 -8.72 3.82
CA GLY A 138 -18.28 -8.55 5.15
C GLY A 138 -17.74 -7.33 5.90
N ILE A 139 -17.15 -6.37 5.19
CA ILE A 139 -16.61 -5.13 5.78
C ILE A 139 -17.74 -4.12 5.89
N GLU A 140 -18.13 -3.84 7.12
CA GLU A 140 -19.18 -2.87 7.46
C GLU A 140 -18.54 -1.62 8.09
N GLY A 141 -19.15 -0.46 7.85
CA GLY A 141 -18.70 0.83 8.36
C GLY A 141 -18.38 1.84 7.26
N ASP A 142 -18.01 3.05 7.67
CA ASP A 142 -17.66 4.14 6.76
C ASP A 142 -16.15 4.22 6.59
N TYR A 143 -15.62 3.39 5.70
CA TYR A 143 -14.20 3.31 5.38
C TYR A 143 -13.86 4.13 4.13
N GLU A 144 -12.77 4.90 4.21
CA GLU A 144 -12.16 5.54 3.05
C GLU A 144 -10.92 4.77 2.62
N GLY A 145 -10.75 4.59 1.30
CA GLY A 145 -9.54 4.03 0.75
C GLY A 145 -8.35 4.99 0.92
N ILE A 146 -7.26 4.50 1.51
CA ILE A 146 -6.02 5.27 1.71
C ILE A 146 -5.06 5.07 0.55
N GLY A 147 -4.90 3.82 0.12
CA GLY A 147 -4.03 3.47 -1.00
C GLY A 147 -3.94 1.96 -1.20
N HIS A 148 -3.34 1.60 -2.32
CA HIS A 148 -2.95 0.22 -2.62
C HIS A 148 -1.44 0.08 -2.46
N CYS A 149 -0.98 -0.79 -1.58
CA CYS A 149 0.40 -1.25 -1.54
C CYS A 149 0.53 -2.45 -2.47
N VAL A 150 1.02 -2.22 -3.69
CA VAL A 150 1.28 -3.33 -4.62
C VAL A 150 2.61 -3.98 -4.29
N LEU A 151 2.67 -5.31 -4.39
CA LEU A 151 3.81 -6.13 -3.98
C LEU A 151 4.18 -7.14 -5.07
N GLY A 152 5.49 -7.37 -5.21
CA GLY A 152 6.05 -8.36 -6.13
C GLY A 152 7.56 -8.23 -6.25
N TYR A 153 8.16 -9.01 -7.12
CA TYR A 153 9.59 -8.94 -7.40
C TYR A 153 9.86 -8.01 -8.58
N ALA A 154 10.86 -7.12 -8.43
CA ALA A 154 11.21 -6.16 -9.47
C ALA A 154 11.63 -6.87 -10.77
N ASP A 155 11.11 -6.39 -11.91
CA ASP A 155 11.52 -6.83 -13.25
C ASP A 155 12.36 -5.73 -13.91
N GLY A 156 13.63 -5.67 -13.52
CA GLY A 156 14.59 -4.68 -14.01
C GLY A 156 15.39 -4.03 -12.88
N PRO A 157 16.20 -3.02 -13.22
CA PRO A 157 17.05 -2.34 -12.24
C PRO A 157 16.21 -1.49 -11.27
N GLU A 158 16.66 -1.46 -10.02
CA GLU A 158 16.04 -0.61 -9.01
C GLU A 158 16.23 0.88 -9.32
N PRO A 159 15.18 1.70 -9.10
CA PRO A 159 15.29 3.14 -9.26
C PRO A 159 16.32 3.74 -8.29
N LYS A 160 17.07 4.74 -8.76
CA LYS A 160 17.99 5.48 -7.89
C LYS A 160 17.21 6.40 -6.93
N ALA A 161 17.75 6.53 -5.71
CA ALA A 161 17.22 7.50 -4.76
C ALA A 161 17.43 8.93 -5.26
N SER A 162 16.41 9.77 -5.17
CA SER A 162 16.58 11.21 -5.35
C SER A 162 17.38 11.81 -4.22
N PRO A 163 18.24 12.81 -4.47
CA PRO A 163 18.93 13.52 -3.41
C PRO A 163 17.94 14.21 -2.46
N ARG A 164 18.31 14.33 -1.21
CA ARG A 164 17.51 15.11 -0.25
C ARG A 164 17.71 16.59 -0.50
N LYS A 165 16.65 17.38 -0.37
CA LYS A 165 16.74 18.84 -0.47
C LYS A 165 17.47 19.42 0.73
N ASP A 166 18.25 20.48 0.55
CA ASP A 166 19.06 21.09 1.62
C ASP A 166 18.19 21.67 2.75
N SER A 167 17.03 22.26 2.43
CA SER A 167 16.08 22.86 3.37
C SER A 167 15.06 21.87 3.92
N TYR A 168 15.46 20.63 4.19
CA TYR A 168 14.54 19.62 4.70
C TYR A 168 14.30 19.74 6.20
N VAL A 169 15.30 20.22 6.96
CA VAL A 169 15.28 20.31 8.42
C VAL A 169 15.67 21.70 8.86
N TYR A 170 14.94 22.24 9.81
CA TYR A 170 15.24 23.50 10.46
C TYR A 170 15.52 23.24 11.95
N TYR A 171 16.62 23.79 12.47
CA TYR A 171 17.00 23.64 13.87
C TYR A 171 16.70 24.93 14.63
N VAL A 172 16.00 24.81 15.75
CA VAL A 172 15.85 25.88 16.75
C VAL A 172 16.66 25.44 17.97
N LYS A 173 17.67 26.26 18.33
CA LYS A 173 18.59 26.00 19.45
C LYS A 173 18.38 27.00 20.56
#